data_e5f4a87c7534613ce08a91730a4ab183
#
_entry.id   e5f4a87c7534613ce08a91730a4ab183
#
_cell.length_a   1.000
_cell.length_b   1.000
_cell.length_c   1.000
_cell.angle_alpha   90.00
_cell.angle_beta   90.00
_cell.angle_gamma   90.00
#
_symmetry.space_group_name_H-M   'P 1'
#
loop_
_entity.id
_entity.type
_entity.pdbx_description
1 polymer ?
#
loop_
_entity_poly.entity_id
_entity_poly.type
_entity_poly.pdbx_seq_one_letter_code
_entity_poly.pdbx_strand_id
1 'polypeptide(L)'
;MKPRQRQAAILEYLQKQGKCSVEELAQYFDTTGTTIRKDLVILEHAGTVIRTYGGVVLNKEESDPPIDHKTLINTHKKELIAEAAVGFIHDGDSIILDAGSTVLQMVPLLSRFNNITVMTNSLHIVNALSELDNEQTILMPGGTFRKKSASFHGQLAENAFEHFTFDKLFMGTDGIDLNAGVTTFHEVYTVSKAMCNAAREVILMADSSKFGRKSPNVVCSLESVDKLITDAGIDPAFRQALEKKGIDVIITGESNE
;
A
#
# COMPACT_ATOMS: atom_id res chain seq x y z
N MET A 1 -5.17 -16.75 -18.12
CA MET A 1 -4.81 -15.77 -17.08
C MET A 1 -3.48 -16.16 -16.44
N LYS A 2 -2.55 -15.22 -16.20
CA LYS A 2 -1.27 -15.49 -15.51
C LYS A 2 -1.51 -15.83 -14.03
N PRO A 3 -0.67 -16.67 -13.37
CA PRO A 3 -0.89 -17.11 -11.98
C PRO A 3 -1.12 -15.95 -10.99
N ARG A 4 -0.26 -14.94 -10.98
CA ARG A 4 -0.41 -13.77 -10.08
C ARG A 4 -1.74 -13.02 -10.29
N GLN A 5 -2.16 -12.82 -11.53
CA GLN A 5 -3.44 -12.17 -11.85
C GLN A 5 -4.62 -13.01 -11.35
N ARG A 6 -4.53 -14.34 -11.46
CA ARG A 6 -5.58 -15.24 -10.99
C ARG A 6 -5.65 -15.26 -9.47
N GLN A 7 -4.53 -15.25 -8.77
CA GLN A 7 -4.47 -15.17 -7.32
C GLN A 7 -5.11 -13.88 -6.79
N ALA A 8 -4.82 -12.73 -7.41
CA ALA A 8 -5.47 -11.46 -7.09
C ALA A 8 -6.99 -11.55 -7.29
N ALA A 9 -7.44 -12.06 -8.44
CA ALA A 9 -8.86 -12.20 -8.74
C ALA A 9 -9.59 -13.21 -7.81
N ILE A 10 -8.90 -14.25 -7.32
CA ILE A 10 -9.43 -15.16 -6.28
C ILE A 10 -9.70 -14.39 -4.98
N LEU A 11 -8.77 -13.53 -4.54
CA LEU A 11 -8.96 -12.74 -3.33
C LEU A 11 -10.12 -11.75 -3.47
N GLU A 12 -10.25 -11.08 -4.61
CA GLU A 12 -11.38 -10.19 -4.90
C GLU A 12 -12.73 -10.95 -4.92
N TYR A 13 -12.74 -12.15 -5.50
CA TYR A 13 -13.92 -13.00 -5.50
C TYR A 13 -14.33 -13.39 -4.08
N LEU A 14 -13.36 -13.79 -3.25
CA LEU A 14 -13.60 -14.13 -1.84
C LEU A 14 -14.04 -12.93 -1.00
N GLN A 15 -13.59 -11.72 -1.32
CA GLN A 15 -14.08 -10.50 -0.66
C GLN A 15 -15.57 -10.28 -0.89
N LYS A 16 -16.06 -10.58 -2.09
CA LYS A 16 -17.46 -10.38 -2.48
C LYS A 16 -18.37 -11.53 -2.01
N GLN A 17 -17.90 -12.77 -2.11
CA GLN A 17 -18.72 -13.97 -1.83
C GLN A 17 -18.55 -14.53 -0.42
N GLY A 18 -17.49 -14.15 0.29
CA GLY A 18 -17.14 -14.63 1.62
C GLY A 18 -16.47 -16.00 1.62
N LYS A 19 -17.20 -17.08 1.33
CA LYS A 19 -16.70 -18.46 1.27
C LYS A 19 -16.99 -19.06 -0.10
N CYS A 20 -16.05 -19.82 -0.65
CA CYS A 20 -16.27 -20.58 -1.89
C CYS A 20 -15.48 -21.90 -1.88
N SER A 21 -15.93 -22.84 -2.69
CA SER A 21 -15.25 -24.13 -2.93
C SER A 21 -14.20 -24.03 -4.02
N VAL A 22 -13.31 -25.02 -4.10
CA VAL A 22 -12.35 -25.15 -5.20
C VAL A 22 -13.05 -25.31 -6.55
N GLU A 23 -14.16 -26.03 -6.56
CA GLU A 23 -14.97 -26.30 -7.73
C GLU A 23 -15.61 -25.03 -8.28
N GLU A 24 -16.19 -24.19 -7.42
CA GLU A 24 -16.75 -22.88 -7.80
C GLU A 24 -15.68 -21.95 -8.37
N LEU A 25 -14.52 -21.87 -7.73
CA LEU A 25 -13.40 -21.09 -8.25
C LEU A 25 -12.88 -21.63 -9.60
N ALA A 26 -12.79 -22.95 -9.75
CA ALA A 26 -12.34 -23.56 -10.99
C ALA A 26 -13.30 -23.24 -12.15
N GLN A 27 -14.60 -23.28 -11.89
CA GLN A 27 -15.64 -22.93 -12.86
C GLN A 27 -15.61 -21.43 -13.18
N TYR A 28 -15.53 -20.57 -12.16
CA TYR A 28 -15.54 -19.11 -12.35
C TYR A 28 -14.33 -18.60 -13.16
N PHE A 29 -13.15 -19.18 -12.92
CA PHE A 29 -11.91 -18.80 -13.60
C PHE A 29 -11.59 -19.63 -14.85
N ASP A 30 -12.51 -20.48 -15.31
CA ASP A 30 -12.33 -21.38 -16.45
C ASP A 30 -10.97 -22.12 -16.40
N THR A 31 -10.72 -22.81 -15.28
CA THR A 31 -9.45 -23.51 -15.04
C THR A 31 -9.69 -24.82 -14.28
N THR A 32 -8.62 -25.61 -14.10
CA THR A 32 -8.74 -26.89 -13.39
C THR A 32 -8.69 -26.71 -11.87
N GLY A 33 -9.39 -27.57 -11.13
CA GLY A 33 -9.31 -27.60 -9.66
C GLY A 33 -7.87 -27.79 -9.14
N THR A 34 -7.01 -28.49 -9.91
CA THR A 34 -5.58 -28.64 -9.58
C THR A 34 -4.85 -27.29 -9.63
N THR A 35 -5.15 -26.45 -10.62
CA THR A 35 -4.59 -25.10 -10.76
C THR A 35 -5.04 -24.22 -9.60
N ILE A 36 -6.34 -24.22 -9.27
CA ILE A 36 -6.88 -23.48 -8.13
C ILE A 36 -6.24 -23.96 -6.81
N ARG A 37 -6.10 -25.27 -6.60
CA ARG A 37 -5.45 -25.78 -5.37
C ARG A 37 -4.01 -25.29 -5.24
N LYS A 38 -3.23 -25.20 -6.32
CA LYS A 38 -1.87 -24.61 -6.32
C LYS A 38 -1.90 -23.13 -5.94
N ASP A 39 -2.81 -22.36 -6.51
CA ASP A 39 -2.95 -20.94 -6.16
C ASP A 39 -3.37 -20.77 -4.69
N LEU A 40 -4.32 -21.57 -4.22
CA LEU A 40 -4.78 -21.53 -2.83
C LEU A 40 -3.68 -21.93 -1.83
N VAL A 41 -2.80 -22.87 -2.18
CA VAL A 41 -1.62 -23.20 -1.34
C VAL A 41 -0.70 -21.98 -1.20
N ILE A 42 -0.46 -21.27 -2.29
CA ILE A 42 0.35 -20.04 -2.25
C ILE A 42 -0.33 -18.98 -1.38
N LEU A 43 -1.63 -18.73 -1.58
CA LEU A 43 -2.41 -17.76 -0.82
C LEU A 43 -2.55 -18.14 0.67
N GLU A 44 -2.62 -19.41 1.00
CA GLU A 44 -2.67 -19.92 2.38
C GLU A 44 -1.31 -19.78 3.07
N HIS A 45 -0.21 -20.16 2.43
CA HIS A 45 1.15 -19.87 2.92
C HIS A 45 1.37 -18.38 3.10
N ALA A 46 0.72 -17.60 2.29
CA ALA A 46 0.61 -16.16 2.32
C ALA A 46 -0.19 -15.62 3.51
N GLY A 47 -0.91 -16.45 4.24
CA GLY A 47 -1.80 -16.01 5.30
C GLY A 47 -3.00 -15.19 4.84
N THR A 48 -3.26 -15.11 3.52
CA THR A 48 -4.38 -14.32 2.98
C THR A 48 -5.71 -15.09 2.96
N VAL A 49 -5.64 -16.39 2.91
CA VAL A 49 -6.81 -17.28 2.96
C VAL A 49 -6.62 -18.39 4.00
N ILE A 50 -7.74 -18.91 4.50
CA ILE A 50 -7.80 -20.09 5.35
C ILE A 50 -8.62 -21.15 4.60
N ARG A 51 -8.04 -22.33 4.44
CA ARG A 51 -8.78 -23.49 3.91
C ARG A 51 -9.58 -24.12 5.04
N THR A 52 -10.86 -24.29 4.80
CA THR A 52 -11.81 -24.91 5.72
C THR A 52 -12.34 -26.20 5.14
N TYR A 53 -13.00 -27.01 5.97
CA TYR A 53 -13.72 -28.17 5.46
C TYR A 53 -14.81 -27.72 4.48
N GLY A 54 -14.63 -28.07 3.19
CA GLY A 54 -15.55 -27.71 2.10
C GLY A 54 -15.37 -26.32 1.51
N GLY A 55 -14.20 -25.67 1.63
CA GLY A 55 -13.96 -24.42 0.92
C GLY A 55 -12.78 -23.60 1.42
N VAL A 56 -12.74 -22.37 0.97
CA VAL A 56 -11.75 -21.37 1.32
C VAL A 56 -12.45 -20.06 1.70
N VAL A 57 -11.89 -19.37 2.69
CA VAL A 57 -12.34 -18.05 3.15
C VAL A 57 -11.15 -17.12 3.21
N LEU A 58 -11.39 -15.81 3.14
CA LEU A 58 -10.34 -14.85 3.47
C LEU A 58 -9.94 -15.00 4.94
N ASN A 59 -8.66 -14.94 5.20
CA ASN A 59 -8.17 -14.82 6.56
C ASN A 59 -8.53 -13.41 7.07
N LYS A 60 -9.52 -13.34 7.96
CA LYS A 60 -9.97 -12.09 8.59
C LYS A 60 -9.24 -11.79 9.89
N GLU A 61 -8.33 -12.68 10.32
CA GLU A 61 -7.47 -12.33 11.44
C GLU A 61 -6.69 -11.07 11.10
N GLU A 62 -6.60 -10.16 12.06
CA GLU A 62 -5.79 -8.94 11.99
C GLU A 62 -4.31 -9.31 11.97
N SER A 63 -3.88 -9.96 10.90
CA SER A 63 -2.49 -10.29 10.65
C SER A 63 -1.90 -9.29 9.67
N ASP A 64 -0.63 -8.94 9.87
CA ASP A 64 0.14 -8.16 8.90
C ASP A 64 0.68 -9.13 7.82
N PRO A 65 0.06 -9.27 6.64
CA PRO A 65 0.56 -10.16 5.60
C PRO A 65 1.86 -9.61 5.00
N PRO A 66 2.74 -10.48 4.47
CA PRO A 66 3.92 -10.04 3.73
C PRO A 66 3.59 -9.08 2.60
N ILE A 67 4.53 -8.18 2.28
CA ILE A 67 4.32 -7.15 1.25
C ILE A 67 3.94 -7.74 -0.12
N ASP A 68 4.55 -8.86 -0.52
CA ASP A 68 4.24 -9.55 -1.78
C ASP A 68 2.76 -9.96 -1.89
N HIS A 69 2.12 -10.21 -0.74
CA HIS A 69 0.69 -10.54 -0.70
C HIS A 69 -0.18 -9.31 -0.67
N LYS A 70 0.25 -8.26 0.04
CA LYS A 70 -0.45 -6.97 0.00
C LYS A 70 -0.51 -6.42 -1.43
N THR A 71 0.49 -6.69 -2.28
CA THR A 71 0.48 -6.26 -3.69
C THR A 71 -0.61 -6.93 -4.53
N LEU A 72 -1.09 -8.12 -4.13
CA LEU A 72 -2.13 -8.87 -4.84
C LEU A 72 -3.56 -8.45 -4.47
N ILE A 73 -3.72 -7.70 -3.38
CA ILE A 73 -5.03 -7.28 -2.87
C ILE A 73 -5.37 -5.89 -3.41
N ASN A 74 -6.56 -5.71 -3.97
CA ASN A 74 -7.06 -4.44 -4.50
C ASN A 74 -6.10 -3.79 -5.52
N THR A 75 -5.45 -4.60 -6.36
CA THR A 75 -4.38 -4.14 -7.28
C THR A 75 -4.85 -3.01 -8.17
N HIS A 76 -6.01 -3.15 -8.81
CA HIS A 76 -6.56 -2.12 -9.69
C HIS A 76 -6.83 -0.78 -8.96
N LYS A 77 -7.37 -0.82 -7.72
CA LYS A 77 -7.55 0.40 -6.93
C LYS A 77 -6.22 1.09 -6.61
N LYS A 78 -5.19 0.31 -6.28
CA LYS A 78 -3.84 0.82 -6.00
C LYS A 78 -3.18 1.44 -7.23
N GLU A 79 -3.38 0.85 -8.40
CA GLU A 79 -2.92 1.40 -9.68
C GLU A 79 -3.54 2.77 -9.95
N LEU A 80 -4.87 2.91 -9.79
CA LEU A 80 -5.56 4.19 -9.95
C LEU A 80 -5.09 5.24 -8.93
N ILE A 81 -4.90 4.84 -7.67
CA ILE A 81 -4.38 5.71 -6.61
C ILE A 81 -2.95 6.17 -6.95
N ALA A 82 -2.10 5.26 -7.42
CA ALA A 82 -0.73 5.58 -7.81
C ALA A 82 -0.68 6.52 -9.02
N GLU A 83 -1.53 6.32 -10.04
CA GLU A 83 -1.63 7.21 -11.20
C GLU A 83 -2.06 8.63 -10.78
N ALA A 84 -3.00 8.78 -9.85
CA ALA A 84 -3.36 10.07 -9.31
C ALA A 84 -2.22 10.69 -8.47
N ALA A 85 -1.51 9.88 -7.68
CA ALA A 85 -0.42 10.33 -6.82
C ALA A 85 0.75 10.94 -7.60
N VAL A 86 1.14 10.34 -8.74
CA VAL A 86 2.23 10.89 -9.55
C VAL A 86 1.89 12.24 -10.18
N GLY A 87 0.61 12.62 -10.27
CA GLY A 87 0.19 13.95 -10.69
C GLY A 87 0.63 15.09 -9.75
N PHE A 88 1.10 14.78 -8.55
CA PHE A 88 1.64 15.73 -7.59
C PHE A 88 3.17 15.86 -7.65
N ILE A 89 3.85 15.09 -8.52
CA ILE A 89 5.32 15.11 -8.67
C ILE A 89 5.68 16.05 -9.83
N HIS A 90 6.78 16.77 -9.66
CA HIS A 90 7.38 17.64 -10.67
C HIS A 90 8.85 17.28 -10.86
N ASP A 91 9.40 17.63 -12.01
CA ASP A 91 10.84 17.50 -12.27
C ASP A 91 11.66 18.25 -11.20
N GLY A 92 12.68 17.59 -10.69
CA GLY A 92 13.55 18.12 -9.65
C GLY A 92 13.04 17.95 -8.21
N ASP A 93 11.84 17.41 -8.00
CA ASP A 93 11.31 17.15 -6.65
C ASP A 93 12.19 16.16 -5.87
N SER A 94 12.27 16.39 -4.56
CA SER A 94 12.77 15.43 -3.57
C SER A 94 11.59 14.76 -2.88
N ILE A 95 11.48 13.43 -3.01
CA ILE A 95 10.32 12.69 -2.51
C ILE A 95 10.72 11.53 -1.61
N ILE A 96 9.87 11.21 -0.65
CA ILE A 96 9.95 9.98 0.14
C ILE A 96 8.87 9.02 -0.35
N LEU A 97 9.26 7.77 -0.59
CA LEU A 97 8.36 6.66 -0.88
C LEU A 97 8.40 5.65 0.27
N ASP A 98 7.33 5.56 1.06
CA ASP A 98 7.20 4.58 2.14
C ASP A 98 7.06 3.15 1.62
N ALA A 99 7.41 2.16 2.44
CA ALA A 99 7.40 0.73 2.10
C ALA A 99 5.97 0.14 2.03
N GLY A 100 5.09 0.74 1.22
CA GLY A 100 3.70 0.32 1.02
C GLY A 100 3.44 -0.33 -0.34
N SER A 101 2.56 -1.35 -0.38
CA SER A 101 2.17 -1.98 -1.65
C SER A 101 1.43 -1.05 -2.60
N THR A 102 0.78 0.01 -2.10
CA THR A 102 0.14 1.06 -2.91
C THR A 102 1.20 2.00 -3.47
N VAL A 103 2.16 2.41 -2.63
CA VAL A 103 3.27 3.29 -3.02
C VAL A 103 4.16 2.62 -4.08
N LEU A 104 4.39 1.31 -3.96
CA LEU A 104 5.17 0.55 -4.95
C LEU A 104 4.59 0.65 -6.37
N GLN A 105 3.26 0.83 -6.52
CA GLN A 105 2.64 1.00 -7.85
C GLN A 105 3.01 2.33 -8.53
N MET A 106 3.55 3.31 -7.79
CA MET A 106 4.02 4.57 -8.39
C MET A 106 5.31 4.37 -9.18
N VAL A 107 6.15 3.41 -8.79
CA VAL A 107 7.53 3.31 -9.32
C VAL A 107 7.60 3.24 -10.85
N PRO A 108 6.84 2.39 -11.55
CA PRO A 108 6.88 2.36 -13.03
C PRO A 108 6.52 3.70 -13.69
N LEU A 109 5.74 4.54 -12.99
CA LEU A 109 5.27 5.82 -13.49
C LEU A 109 6.31 6.94 -13.29
N LEU A 110 7.32 6.72 -12.45
CA LEU A 110 8.37 7.70 -12.17
C LEU A 110 9.36 7.88 -13.32
N SER A 111 9.37 7.01 -14.31
CA SER A 111 10.11 7.18 -15.56
C SER A 111 9.71 8.45 -16.35
N ARG A 112 8.58 9.07 -16.00
CA ARG A 112 8.07 10.31 -16.61
C ARG A 112 8.81 11.56 -16.14
N PHE A 113 9.55 11.49 -15.03
CA PHE A 113 10.16 12.64 -14.36
C PHE A 113 11.69 12.63 -14.48
N ASN A 114 12.27 13.83 -14.51
CA ASN A 114 13.70 14.03 -14.60
C ASN A 114 14.23 14.65 -13.30
N ASN A 115 15.47 14.28 -12.96
CA ASN A 115 16.23 14.87 -11.83
C ASN A 115 15.52 14.77 -10.46
N ILE A 116 14.64 13.79 -10.27
CA ILE A 116 14.02 13.59 -8.96
C ILE A 116 14.99 12.88 -8.01
N THR A 117 14.89 13.22 -6.72
CA THR A 117 15.56 12.52 -5.64
C THR A 117 14.53 11.69 -4.88
N VAL A 118 14.74 10.39 -4.79
CA VAL A 118 13.82 9.46 -4.12
C VAL A 118 14.51 8.85 -2.91
N MET A 119 13.95 9.06 -1.72
CA MET A 119 14.36 8.33 -0.52
C MET A 119 13.31 7.28 -0.16
N THR A 120 13.75 6.05 0.08
CA THR A 120 12.85 4.96 0.50
C THR A 120 13.57 3.97 1.41
N ASN A 121 12.84 3.44 2.40
CA ASN A 121 13.32 2.33 3.21
C ASN A 121 12.96 0.96 2.63
N SER A 122 12.29 0.90 1.47
CA SER A 122 11.81 -0.33 0.83
C SER A 122 12.81 -0.92 -0.15
N LEU A 123 13.22 -2.16 0.06
CA LEU A 123 14.06 -2.89 -0.89
C LEU A 123 13.34 -3.14 -2.23
N HIS A 124 12.01 -3.38 -2.21
CA HIS A 124 11.23 -3.55 -3.44
C HIS A 124 11.21 -2.27 -4.28
N ILE A 125 11.05 -1.12 -3.65
CA ILE A 125 11.04 0.17 -4.35
C ILE A 125 12.42 0.46 -4.92
N VAL A 126 13.51 0.27 -4.16
CA VAL A 126 14.89 0.46 -4.67
C VAL A 126 15.15 -0.43 -5.89
N ASN A 127 14.83 -1.72 -5.80
CA ASN A 127 15.02 -2.64 -6.91
C ASN A 127 14.21 -2.20 -8.15
N ALA A 128 12.96 -1.81 -7.98
CA ALA A 128 12.13 -1.38 -9.09
C ALA A 128 12.60 -0.04 -9.69
N LEU A 129 13.07 0.91 -8.88
CA LEU A 129 13.67 2.16 -9.35
C LEU A 129 14.96 1.91 -10.15
N SER A 130 15.78 0.95 -9.73
CA SER A 130 17.04 0.63 -10.41
C SER A 130 16.86 0.01 -11.81
N GLU A 131 15.64 -0.43 -12.14
CA GLU A 131 15.29 -0.95 -13.47
C GLU A 131 14.75 0.15 -14.42
N LEU A 132 14.57 1.39 -13.94
CA LEU A 132 14.13 2.49 -14.78
C LEU A 132 15.31 3.12 -15.54
N ASP A 133 15.06 3.49 -16.80
CA ASP A 133 16.10 4.06 -17.70
C ASP A 133 16.36 5.55 -17.46
N ASN A 134 15.66 6.22 -16.53
CA ASN A 134 15.87 7.64 -16.26
C ASN A 134 16.87 7.89 -15.13
N GLU A 135 17.55 9.03 -15.17
CA GLU A 135 18.48 9.44 -14.12
C GLU A 135 17.72 9.94 -12.88
N GLN A 136 17.84 9.18 -11.79
CA GLN A 136 17.28 9.51 -10.49
C GLN A 136 18.34 9.33 -9.41
N THR A 137 18.31 10.18 -8.40
CA THR A 137 19.09 9.96 -7.19
C THR A 137 18.29 9.11 -6.22
N ILE A 138 18.75 7.89 -5.92
CA ILE A 138 18.10 6.98 -5.00
C ILE A 138 18.85 6.99 -3.67
N LEU A 139 18.16 7.35 -2.59
CA LEU A 139 18.65 7.32 -1.23
C LEU A 139 17.98 6.19 -0.45
N MET A 140 18.79 5.40 0.25
CA MET A 140 18.29 4.33 1.09
C MET A 140 18.88 4.44 2.49
N PRO A 141 18.07 4.58 3.55
CA PRO A 141 18.56 4.53 4.92
C PRO A 141 19.04 3.11 5.22
N GLY A 142 20.10 2.96 5.95
CA GLY A 142 20.49 1.68 6.52
C GLY A 142 19.52 1.23 7.61
N GLY A 143 19.91 0.23 8.42
CA GLY A 143 19.14 -0.19 9.59
C GLY A 143 18.87 -1.68 9.64
N THR A 144 17.88 -2.07 10.44
CA THR A 144 17.46 -3.46 10.61
C THR A 144 16.48 -3.87 9.51
N PHE A 145 16.84 -4.89 8.75
CA PHE A 145 16.00 -5.42 7.67
C PHE A 145 14.87 -6.29 8.21
N ARG A 146 13.63 -5.92 7.91
CA ARG A 146 12.43 -6.69 8.21
C ARG A 146 11.95 -7.42 6.96
N LYS A 147 12.10 -8.76 6.96
CA LYS A 147 11.74 -9.61 5.80
C LYS A 147 10.29 -9.45 5.36
N LYS A 148 9.35 -9.33 6.31
CA LYS A 148 7.91 -9.31 6.05
C LYS A 148 7.47 -8.11 5.21
N SER A 149 8.06 -6.95 5.44
CA SER A 149 7.83 -5.71 4.68
C SER A 149 8.90 -5.45 3.62
N ALA A 150 9.96 -6.27 3.59
CA ALA A 150 11.15 -6.06 2.75
C ALA A 150 11.69 -4.63 2.89
N SER A 151 11.79 -4.13 4.13
CA SER A 151 12.16 -2.74 4.40
C SER A 151 13.10 -2.60 5.60
N PHE A 152 13.79 -1.46 5.67
CA PHE A 152 14.74 -1.13 6.72
C PHE A 152 14.11 -0.27 7.80
N HIS A 153 14.42 -0.58 9.06
CA HIS A 153 13.83 0.03 10.26
C HIS A 153 14.88 0.28 11.34
N GLY A 154 14.44 0.90 12.42
CA GLY A 154 15.24 1.17 13.62
C GLY A 154 15.96 2.49 13.56
N GLN A 155 16.71 2.81 14.63
CA GLN A 155 17.30 4.13 14.87
C GLN A 155 18.20 4.62 13.71
N LEU A 156 18.95 3.73 13.06
CA LEU A 156 19.77 4.12 11.90
C LEU A 156 18.91 4.61 10.74
N ALA A 157 17.78 3.95 10.49
CA ALA A 157 16.85 4.37 9.45
C ALA A 157 16.15 5.69 9.82
N GLU A 158 15.73 5.85 11.07
CA GLU A 158 15.10 7.07 11.59
C GLU A 158 16.04 8.26 11.48
N ASN A 159 17.26 8.14 11.99
CA ASN A 159 18.27 9.19 11.94
C ASN A 159 18.60 9.66 10.52
N ALA A 160 18.53 8.74 9.53
CA ALA A 160 18.77 9.13 8.15
C ALA A 160 17.73 10.15 7.65
N PHE A 161 16.48 10.07 8.09
CA PHE A 161 15.44 11.04 7.71
C PHE A 161 15.58 12.38 8.45
N GLU A 162 16.18 12.41 9.65
CA GLU A 162 16.37 13.64 10.43
C GLU A 162 17.33 14.64 9.78
N HIS A 163 18.20 14.20 8.88
CA HIS A 163 19.21 15.03 8.23
C HIS A 163 18.77 15.63 6.89
N PHE A 164 17.55 15.34 6.42
CA PHE A 164 17.03 15.78 5.13
C PHE A 164 15.66 16.43 5.28
N THR A 165 15.33 17.28 4.34
CA THR A 165 13.96 17.79 4.14
C THR A 165 13.55 17.48 2.72
N PHE A 166 12.39 16.85 2.58
CA PHE A 166 11.83 16.45 1.29
C PHE A 166 10.59 17.29 0.96
N ASP A 167 10.32 17.45 -0.33
CA ASP A 167 9.13 18.18 -0.76
C ASP A 167 7.86 17.39 -0.44
N LYS A 168 7.86 16.06 -0.69
CA LYS A 168 6.66 15.22 -0.50
C LYS A 168 6.99 13.85 0.08
N LEU A 169 6.08 13.38 0.93
CA LEU A 169 6.02 11.98 1.36
C LEU A 169 4.79 11.32 0.73
N PHE A 170 4.99 10.22 0.04
CA PHE A 170 3.92 9.30 -0.35
C PHE A 170 3.95 8.09 0.58
N MET A 171 2.90 7.92 1.39
CA MET A 171 2.85 6.87 2.38
C MET A 171 1.60 6.00 2.26
N GLY A 172 1.76 4.70 2.52
CA GLY A 172 0.67 3.76 2.68
C GLY A 172 0.20 3.65 4.12
N THR A 173 -0.86 2.86 4.34
CA THR A 173 -1.35 2.56 5.69
C THR A 173 -2.01 1.19 5.77
N ASP A 174 -2.06 0.62 6.98
CA ASP A 174 -2.86 -0.58 7.27
C ASP A 174 -4.26 -0.23 7.77
N GLY A 175 -4.45 0.98 8.32
CA GLY A 175 -5.75 1.45 8.78
C GLY A 175 -5.79 2.95 9.01
N ILE A 176 -6.98 3.54 8.82
CA ILE A 176 -7.28 4.94 9.08
C ILE A 176 -8.46 5.00 10.05
N ASP A 177 -8.23 5.54 11.23
CA ASP A 177 -9.24 5.74 12.28
C ASP A 177 -9.39 7.24 12.58
N LEU A 178 -10.63 7.74 12.66
CA LEU A 178 -10.89 9.17 12.84
C LEU A 178 -10.36 9.75 14.16
N ASN A 179 -10.14 8.91 15.16
CA ASN A 179 -9.63 9.31 16.47
C ASN A 179 -8.16 8.97 16.65
N ALA A 180 -7.72 7.78 16.22
CA ALA A 180 -6.35 7.31 16.38
C ALA A 180 -5.40 7.86 15.30
N GLY A 181 -5.91 8.21 14.11
CA GLY A 181 -5.09 8.67 13.00
C GLY A 181 -4.72 7.56 12.02
N VAL A 182 -3.54 7.68 11.42
CA VAL A 182 -2.93 6.70 10.51
C VAL A 182 -2.28 5.60 11.31
N THR A 183 -2.63 4.33 11.04
CA THR A 183 -2.22 3.19 11.84
C THR A 183 -1.57 2.07 11.03
N THR A 184 -0.67 1.30 11.66
CA THR A 184 0.08 0.20 11.02
C THR A 184 0.23 -1.00 11.96
N PHE A 185 0.51 -2.17 11.39
CA PHE A 185 0.88 -3.38 12.14
C PHE A 185 2.34 -3.43 12.60
N HIS A 186 3.18 -2.50 12.21
CA HIS A 186 4.60 -2.48 12.60
C HIS A 186 4.74 -2.12 14.07
N GLU A 187 5.22 -3.05 14.88
CA GLU A 187 5.12 -2.97 16.35
C GLU A 187 6.10 -1.99 17.04
N VAL A 188 7.22 -1.62 16.45
CA VAL A 188 8.30 -0.95 17.23
C VAL A 188 8.96 0.20 16.48
N TYR A 189 8.58 0.47 15.24
CA TYR A 189 9.37 1.32 14.38
C TYR A 189 8.69 2.65 14.07
N THR A 190 9.38 3.72 14.40
CA THR A 190 8.92 5.09 14.17
C THR A 190 9.41 5.66 12.85
N VAL A 191 9.94 4.81 11.93
CA VAL A 191 10.49 5.26 10.63
C VAL A 191 9.45 6.05 9.83
N SER A 192 8.21 5.56 9.74
CA SER A 192 7.15 6.29 9.02
C SER A 192 6.83 7.64 9.69
N LYS A 193 6.98 7.75 11.02
CA LYS A 193 6.88 9.03 11.73
C LYS A 193 8.05 9.97 11.41
N ALA A 194 9.27 9.44 11.32
CA ALA A 194 10.44 10.21 10.89
C ALA A 194 10.27 10.72 9.45
N MET A 195 9.70 9.90 8.55
CA MET A 195 9.35 10.30 7.19
C MET A 195 8.34 11.46 7.18
N CYS A 196 7.27 11.39 7.99
CA CYS A 196 6.30 12.48 8.11
C CYS A 196 6.96 13.79 8.55
N ASN A 197 7.89 13.73 9.52
CA ASN A 197 8.59 14.91 10.01
C ASN A 197 9.60 15.48 9.00
N ALA A 198 10.11 14.66 8.08
CA ALA A 198 11.09 15.05 7.07
C ALA A 198 10.46 15.64 5.80
N ALA A 199 9.15 15.52 5.62
CA ALA A 199 8.45 15.99 4.43
C ALA A 199 7.68 17.30 4.70
N ARG A 200 7.61 18.16 3.68
CA ARG A 200 6.81 19.40 3.70
C ARG A 200 5.32 19.12 3.44
N GLU A 201 5.03 18.08 2.66
CA GLU A 201 3.69 17.65 2.31
C GLU A 201 3.56 16.14 2.48
N VAL A 202 2.56 15.70 3.22
CA VAL A 202 2.28 14.29 3.48
C VAL A 202 1.05 13.84 2.68
N ILE A 203 1.26 12.95 1.73
CA ILE A 203 0.23 12.40 0.83
C ILE A 203 -0.02 10.94 1.23
N LEU A 204 -1.17 10.68 1.84
CA LEU A 204 -1.60 9.34 2.23
C LEU A 204 -2.29 8.64 1.06
N MET A 205 -1.87 7.42 0.75
CA MET A 205 -2.38 6.60 -0.35
C MET A 205 -3.05 5.34 0.21
N ALA A 206 -4.37 5.28 0.20
CA ALA A 206 -5.12 4.21 0.83
C ALA A 206 -6.36 3.82 0.02
N ASP A 207 -6.53 2.53 -0.27
CA ASP A 207 -7.80 2.05 -0.81
C ASP A 207 -8.91 2.05 0.26
N SER A 208 -10.16 2.09 -0.19
CA SER A 208 -11.35 2.21 0.67
C SER A 208 -11.48 1.14 1.76
N SER A 209 -10.77 0.02 1.64
CA SER A 209 -10.79 -1.02 2.66
C SER A 209 -10.03 -0.67 3.93
N LYS A 210 -9.30 0.45 3.95
CA LYS A 210 -8.47 0.88 5.08
C LYS A 210 -9.20 1.78 6.07
N PHE A 211 -10.33 2.36 5.69
CA PHE A 211 -11.10 3.25 6.53
C PHE A 211 -11.85 2.51 7.64
N GLY A 212 -11.94 3.14 8.81
CA GLY A 212 -12.56 2.57 10.01
C GLY A 212 -11.75 1.42 10.63
N ARG A 213 -10.53 1.18 10.17
CA ARG A 213 -9.62 0.18 10.76
C ARG A 213 -8.60 0.86 11.67
N LYS A 214 -8.34 0.23 12.80
CA LYS A 214 -7.33 0.64 13.76
C LYS A 214 -6.34 -0.50 13.95
N SER A 215 -5.15 -0.37 13.37
CA SER A 215 -4.02 -1.28 13.62
C SER A 215 -3.32 -0.94 14.94
N PRO A 216 -2.49 -1.84 15.51
CA PRO A 216 -1.95 -1.67 16.86
C PRO A 216 -1.11 -0.40 17.07
N ASN A 217 -0.43 0.10 16.05
CA ASN A 217 0.52 1.20 16.19
C ASN A 217 0.05 2.44 15.42
N VAL A 218 0.14 3.59 16.07
CA VAL A 218 -0.15 4.89 15.46
C VAL A 218 1.11 5.44 14.81
N VAL A 219 1.03 5.78 13.53
CA VAL A 219 2.10 6.43 12.77
C VAL A 219 2.08 7.93 13.01
N CYS A 220 0.95 8.56 12.70
CA CYS A 220 0.75 10.00 12.87
C CYS A 220 -0.73 10.32 13.09
N SER A 221 -1.02 11.51 13.59
CA SER A 221 -2.39 12.03 13.64
C SER A 221 -2.89 12.40 12.24
N LEU A 222 -4.20 12.52 12.08
CA LEU A 222 -4.79 12.94 10.79
C LEU A 222 -4.41 14.39 10.42
N GLU A 223 -4.14 15.22 11.41
CA GLU A 223 -3.70 16.62 11.25
C GLU A 223 -2.30 16.73 10.62
N SER A 224 -1.53 15.64 10.58
CA SER A 224 -0.22 15.56 9.90
C SER A 224 -0.34 15.11 8.43
N VAL A 225 -1.55 14.90 7.92
CA VAL A 225 -1.82 14.47 6.55
C VAL A 225 -2.41 15.64 5.78
N ASP A 226 -1.75 16.06 4.71
CA ASP A 226 -2.22 17.16 3.86
C ASP A 226 -3.23 16.67 2.81
N LYS A 227 -2.92 15.53 2.17
CA LYS A 227 -3.76 14.94 1.13
C LYS A 227 -3.99 13.45 1.38
N LEU A 228 -5.17 13.00 0.99
CA LEU A 228 -5.52 11.59 0.92
C LEU A 228 -5.97 11.24 -0.50
N ILE A 229 -5.35 10.25 -1.11
CA ILE A 229 -5.76 9.70 -2.40
C ILE A 229 -6.40 8.33 -2.16
N THR A 230 -7.64 8.15 -2.60
CA THR A 230 -8.41 6.93 -2.38
C THR A 230 -9.34 6.60 -3.56
N ASP A 231 -9.95 5.41 -3.54
CA ASP A 231 -10.96 5.00 -4.53
C ASP A 231 -12.38 5.40 -4.11
N ALA A 232 -13.31 5.37 -5.09
CA ALA A 232 -14.72 5.74 -4.92
C ALA A 232 -15.50 4.89 -3.88
N GLY A 233 -14.90 3.85 -3.33
CA GLY A 233 -15.49 3.02 -2.27
C GLY A 233 -15.43 3.63 -0.86
N ILE A 234 -14.89 4.84 -0.68
CA ILE A 234 -14.89 5.54 0.61
C ILE A 234 -16.33 5.88 1.04
N ASP A 235 -16.63 5.65 2.32
CA ASP A 235 -17.91 6.08 2.90
C ASP A 235 -18.03 7.61 2.89
N PRO A 236 -19.15 8.19 2.39
CA PRO A 236 -19.32 9.65 2.29
C PRO A 236 -19.20 10.38 3.64
N ALA A 237 -19.67 9.77 4.73
CA ALA A 237 -19.57 10.37 6.06
C ALA A 237 -18.11 10.36 6.55
N PHE A 238 -17.34 9.31 6.22
CA PHE A 238 -15.91 9.25 6.54
C PHE A 238 -15.12 10.29 5.75
N ARG A 239 -15.40 10.43 4.44
CA ARG A 239 -14.82 11.48 3.59
C ARG A 239 -15.07 12.87 4.20
N GLN A 240 -16.32 13.21 4.51
CA GLN A 240 -16.69 14.50 5.10
C GLN A 240 -15.96 14.76 6.43
N ALA A 241 -15.76 13.71 7.25
CA ALA A 241 -15.04 13.84 8.51
C ALA A 241 -13.55 14.16 8.29
N LEU A 242 -12.91 13.61 7.26
CA LEU A 242 -11.53 13.92 6.88
C LEU A 242 -11.39 15.34 6.32
N GLU A 243 -12.28 15.74 5.43
CA GLU A 243 -12.31 17.10 4.85
C GLU A 243 -12.49 18.16 5.95
N LYS A 244 -13.33 17.91 6.97
CA LYS A 244 -13.48 18.78 8.15
C LYS A 244 -12.22 18.92 8.99
N LYS A 245 -11.31 17.95 8.91
CA LYS A 245 -9.99 18.00 9.57
C LYS A 245 -8.94 18.73 8.70
N GLY A 246 -9.32 19.23 7.53
CA GLY A 246 -8.45 19.98 6.62
C GLY A 246 -7.70 19.11 5.62
N ILE A 247 -8.01 17.82 5.51
CA ILE A 247 -7.37 16.91 4.54
C ILE A 247 -8.01 17.10 3.18
N ASP A 248 -7.20 17.32 2.15
CA ASP A 248 -7.65 17.34 0.76
C ASP A 248 -7.87 15.89 0.27
N VAL A 249 -9.13 15.51 0.02
CA VAL A 249 -9.49 14.13 -0.33
C VAL A 249 -9.72 14.00 -1.84
N ILE A 250 -8.80 13.29 -2.50
CA ILE A 250 -8.82 13.01 -3.93
C ILE A 250 -9.39 11.61 -4.16
N ILE A 251 -10.49 11.51 -4.92
CA ILE A 251 -11.14 10.23 -5.23
C ILE A 251 -10.79 9.82 -6.66
N THR A 252 -10.25 8.60 -6.81
CA THR A 252 -9.93 8.00 -8.11
C THR A 252 -11.05 7.11 -8.60
N GLY A 253 -11.22 7.01 -9.94
CA GLY A 253 -12.21 6.13 -10.56
C GLY A 253 -13.63 6.73 -10.62
N GLU A 254 -13.86 7.96 -10.18
CA GLU A 254 -15.05 8.72 -10.58
C GLU A 254 -14.84 9.19 -12.02
N SER A 255 -15.71 8.75 -12.93
CA SER A 255 -15.81 9.35 -14.25
C SER A 255 -16.19 10.82 -14.04
N ASN A 256 -15.35 11.76 -14.48
CA ASN A 256 -15.79 13.14 -14.62
C ASN A 256 -16.95 13.12 -15.64
N GLU A 257 -18.19 13.08 -15.15
CA GLU A 257 -19.37 13.43 -15.95
C GLU A 257 -19.44 14.93 -16.16
#